data_4d39b638b071d188148f99892dcc365f
#
_entry.id   4d39b638b071d188148f99892dcc365f
#
_cell.length_a   1.000
_cell.length_b   1.000
_cell.length_c   1.000
_cell.angle_alpha   90.00
_cell.angle_beta   90.00
_cell.angle_gamma   90.00
#
_symmetry.space_group_name_H-M   'P 1'
#
loop_
_entity.id
_entity.type
_entity.pdbx_description
1 polymer ?
#
loop_
_entity_poly.entity_id
_entity_poly.type
_entity_poly.pdbx_seq_one_letter_code
_entity_poly.pdbx_strand_id
1 'polypeptide(L)'
;MTKKKNIADKPVYQEYLNTAGDKVETIIGDNMDQVDSIKFIEKEYPETAKEFQKIQFEQWATFCRKQMDYGPSNIAMGTALKTKEDRRLSLIGLIVRINDKIQRLMNLVVKHNRDAQNEPVMDAFKDLSVYGIIAQIVDNGKWGK
;
A
#
# COMPACT_ATOMS: atom_id res chain seq x y z
N MET A 1 19.94 -35.75 -8.54
CA MET A 1 18.54 -35.23 -8.67
C MET A 1 18.37 -34.01 -7.76
N THR A 2 18.53 -32.84 -8.32
CA THR A 2 18.37 -31.57 -7.59
C THR A 2 16.89 -31.23 -7.52
N LYS A 3 16.29 -31.27 -6.34
CA LYS A 3 14.91 -30.80 -6.11
C LYS A 3 14.85 -29.31 -6.49
N LYS A 4 14.08 -28.96 -7.52
CA LYS A 4 13.67 -27.60 -7.81
C LYS A 4 12.92 -27.09 -6.57
N LYS A 5 13.50 -26.12 -5.84
CA LYS A 5 12.78 -25.38 -4.79
C LYS A 5 11.60 -24.67 -5.46
N ASN A 6 10.40 -24.98 -4.97
CA ASN A 6 9.15 -24.39 -5.47
C ASN A 6 9.17 -22.89 -5.11
N ILE A 7 8.99 -22.03 -6.10
CA ILE A 7 8.93 -20.56 -5.96
C ILE A 7 7.79 -20.14 -5.00
N ALA A 8 6.81 -21.03 -4.78
CA ALA A 8 5.69 -20.81 -3.86
C ALA A 8 6.06 -20.78 -2.35
N ASP A 9 7.29 -21.18 -1.98
CA ASP A 9 7.70 -21.27 -0.56
C ASP A 9 8.51 -20.05 -0.06
N LYS A 10 8.73 -19.04 -0.92
CA LYS A 10 9.37 -17.81 -0.48
C LYS A 10 8.33 -16.80 -0.01
N PRO A 11 8.54 -16.11 1.12
CA PRO A 11 7.69 -14.98 1.49
C PRO A 11 7.64 -13.97 0.33
N VAL A 12 6.45 -13.54 -0.04
CA VAL A 12 6.23 -12.61 -1.17
C VAL A 12 7.07 -11.34 -1.01
N TYR A 13 7.32 -10.90 0.21
CA TYR A 13 8.13 -9.72 0.48
C TYR A 13 9.64 -9.92 0.17
N GLN A 14 10.20 -11.13 0.27
CA GLN A 14 11.59 -11.40 -0.12
C GLN A 14 11.83 -11.30 -1.63
N GLU A 15 10.84 -11.70 -2.44
CA GLU A 15 10.89 -11.44 -3.90
C GLU A 15 10.80 -9.95 -4.20
N TYR A 16 9.97 -9.22 -3.46
CA TYR A 16 9.81 -7.78 -3.59
C TYR A 16 11.09 -7.03 -3.22
N LEU A 17 11.76 -7.44 -2.14
CA LEU A 17 13.05 -6.88 -1.72
C LEU A 17 14.16 -7.18 -2.73
N ASN A 18 14.21 -8.38 -3.28
CA ASN A 18 15.20 -8.79 -4.27
C ASN A 18 15.04 -8.06 -5.62
N THR A 19 13.84 -7.64 -5.98
CA THR A 19 13.58 -6.85 -7.19
C THR A 19 13.83 -5.35 -7.00
N ALA A 20 13.83 -4.86 -5.76
CA ALA A 20 14.10 -3.46 -5.44
C ALA A 20 15.61 -3.09 -5.31
N GLY A 21 16.50 -4.10 -5.37
CA GLY A 21 17.97 -3.92 -5.38
C GLY A 21 18.62 -3.71 -4.00
N ASP A 22 19.96 -3.72 -3.98
CA ASP A 22 20.85 -3.80 -2.81
C ASP A 22 20.59 -2.79 -1.65
N LYS A 23 19.89 -1.70 -1.91
CA LYS A 23 19.61 -0.67 -0.89
C LYS A 23 18.59 -1.13 0.19
N VAL A 24 17.82 -2.16 -0.07
CA VAL A 24 16.78 -2.62 0.88
C VAL A 24 17.40 -3.56 1.91
N GLU A 25 18.41 -4.35 1.56
CA GLU A 25 19.16 -5.15 2.52
C GLU A 25 19.86 -4.27 3.57
N THR A 26 20.35 -3.10 3.15
CA THR A 26 21.00 -2.13 4.05
C THR A 26 19.99 -1.52 5.05
N ILE A 27 18.76 -1.26 4.63
CA ILE A 27 17.72 -0.69 5.51
C ILE A 27 17.26 -1.72 6.57
N ILE A 28 17.21 -2.99 6.22
CA ILE A 28 16.84 -4.08 7.15
C ILE A 28 18.00 -4.38 8.11
N GLY A 29 19.25 -4.30 7.65
CA GLY A 29 20.43 -4.58 8.46
C GLY A 29 20.63 -3.62 9.63
N ASP A 30 20.17 -2.38 9.53
CA ASP A 30 20.32 -1.36 10.57
C ASP A 30 19.21 -1.38 11.63
N ASN A 31 18.22 -2.28 11.54
CA ASN A 31 17.08 -2.32 12.45
C ASN A 31 16.75 -3.76 12.90
N MET A 32 17.65 -4.31 13.73
CA MET A 32 17.54 -5.68 14.30
C MET A 32 16.18 -5.93 14.93
N ASP A 33 15.62 -4.94 15.65
CA ASP A 33 14.32 -5.05 16.32
C ASP A 33 13.17 -5.27 15.34
N GLN A 34 13.24 -4.69 14.14
CA GLN A 34 12.22 -4.90 13.10
C GLN A 34 12.30 -6.30 12.51
N VAL A 35 13.50 -6.81 12.27
CA VAL A 35 13.70 -8.17 11.73
C VAL A 35 13.19 -9.21 12.72
N ASP A 36 13.45 -9.02 14.01
CA ASP A 36 13.00 -9.95 15.05
C ASP A 36 11.46 -9.91 15.22
N SER A 37 10.85 -8.74 15.13
CA SER A 37 9.39 -8.58 15.14
C SER A 37 8.71 -9.28 13.95
N ILE A 38 9.29 -9.15 12.74
CA ILE A 38 8.79 -9.83 11.55
C ILE A 38 8.85 -11.34 11.73
N LYS A 39 10.01 -11.89 12.12
CA LYS A 39 10.19 -13.33 12.36
C LYS A 39 9.25 -13.86 13.44
N PHE A 40 9.02 -13.07 14.49
CA PHE A 40 8.08 -13.44 15.55
C PHE A 40 6.66 -13.58 15.00
N ILE A 41 6.18 -12.58 14.24
CA ILE A 41 4.83 -12.60 13.66
C ILE A 41 4.67 -13.72 12.63
N GLU A 42 5.67 -13.93 11.77
CA GLU A 42 5.65 -15.02 10.78
C GLU A 42 5.60 -16.40 11.46
N LYS A 43 6.21 -16.55 12.64
CA LYS A 43 6.18 -17.79 13.41
C LYS A 43 4.87 -17.99 14.17
N GLU A 44 4.40 -16.96 14.88
CA GLU A 44 3.23 -17.07 15.77
C GLU A 44 1.90 -16.96 15.02
N TYR A 45 1.88 -16.20 13.90
CA TYR A 45 0.66 -15.94 13.10
C TYR A 45 0.92 -16.10 11.60
N PRO A 46 1.35 -17.30 11.13
CA PRO A 46 1.84 -17.50 9.75
C PRO A 46 0.79 -17.17 8.68
N GLU A 47 -0.47 -17.54 8.90
CA GLU A 47 -1.54 -17.25 7.93
C GLU A 47 -1.84 -15.75 7.83
N THR A 48 -1.80 -15.03 8.95
CA THR A 48 -1.97 -13.57 8.98
C THR A 48 -0.83 -12.87 8.25
N ALA A 49 0.41 -13.27 8.54
CA ALA A 49 1.60 -12.70 7.88
C ALA A 49 1.56 -12.91 6.37
N LYS A 50 1.25 -14.14 5.95
CA LYS A 50 1.15 -14.50 4.53
C LYS A 50 0.06 -13.73 3.80
N GLU A 51 -1.13 -13.62 4.40
CA GLU A 51 -2.25 -12.89 3.77
C GLU A 51 -1.97 -11.38 3.72
N PHE A 52 -1.34 -10.80 4.75
CA PHE A 52 -0.93 -9.39 4.76
C PHE A 52 0.02 -9.08 3.59
N GLN A 53 1.07 -9.90 3.42
CA GLN A 53 2.04 -9.75 2.33
C GLN A 53 1.38 -9.89 0.95
N LYS A 54 0.50 -10.88 0.80
CA LYS A 54 -0.25 -11.10 -0.44
C LYS A 54 -1.11 -9.88 -0.79
N ILE A 55 -1.87 -9.34 0.17
CA ILE A 55 -2.70 -8.15 -0.02
C ILE A 55 -1.85 -6.95 -0.42
N GLN A 56 -0.70 -6.74 0.24
CA GLN A 56 0.22 -5.65 -0.12
C GLN A 56 0.70 -5.77 -1.57
N PHE A 57 1.07 -6.98 -2.01
CA PHE A 57 1.50 -7.21 -3.39
C PHE A 57 0.38 -6.95 -4.40
N GLU A 58 -0.83 -7.43 -4.14
CA GLU A 58 -2.00 -7.19 -5.00
C GLU A 58 -2.32 -5.69 -5.10
N GLN A 59 -2.21 -4.96 -4.00
CA GLN A 59 -2.39 -3.51 -3.97
C GLN A 59 -1.31 -2.77 -4.76
N TRP A 60 -0.06 -3.19 -4.64
CA TRP A 60 1.05 -2.67 -5.43
C TRP A 60 0.81 -2.87 -6.93
N ALA A 61 0.46 -4.08 -7.35
CA ALA A 61 0.17 -4.38 -8.75
C ALA A 61 -1.01 -3.54 -9.28
N THR A 62 -2.04 -3.32 -8.46
CA THR A 62 -3.19 -2.48 -8.83
C THR A 62 -2.82 -1.01 -8.90
N PHE A 63 -2.02 -0.52 -7.94
CA PHE A 63 -1.46 0.83 -7.95
C PHE A 63 -0.66 1.09 -9.23
N CYS A 64 0.24 0.18 -9.61
CA CYS A 64 1.05 0.31 -10.81
C CYS A 64 0.17 0.46 -12.08
N ARG A 65 -0.86 -0.39 -12.23
CA ARG A 65 -1.80 -0.29 -13.37
C ARG A 65 -2.53 1.06 -13.38
N LYS A 66 -3.07 1.46 -12.23
CA LYS A 66 -3.74 2.77 -12.11
C LYS A 66 -2.79 3.94 -12.40
N GLN A 67 -1.54 3.84 -11.96
CA GLN A 67 -0.54 4.88 -12.22
C GLN A 67 -0.17 4.99 -13.70
N MET A 68 -0.19 3.89 -14.45
CA MET A 68 -0.02 3.92 -15.91
C MET A 68 -1.19 4.66 -16.59
N ASP A 69 -2.42 4.48 -16.11
CA ASP A 69 -3.60 5.11 -16.69
C ASP A 69 -3.71 6.61 -16.33
N TYR A 70 -3.52 6.94 -15.06
CA TYR A 70 -3.76 8.29 -14.54
C TYR A 70 -2.53 9.19 -14.51
N GLY A 71 -1.33 8.62 -14.45
CA GLY A 71 -0.11 9.37 -14.21
C GLY A 71 -0.11 10.09 -12.85
N PRO A 72 0.86 10.97 -12.60
CA PRO A 72 1.01 11.62 -11.29
C PRO A 72 0.07 12.81 -11.06
N SER A 73 -0.51 13.39 -12.12
CA SER A 73 -1.20 14.70 -12.05
C SER A 73 -2.46 14.68 -11.20
N ASN A 74 -3.17 13.55 -11.13
CA ASN A 74 -4.40 13.42 -10.35
C ASN A 74 -4.16 13.54 -8.83
N ILE A 75 -3.00 13.16 -8.35
CA ILE A 75 -2.59 13.30 -6.94
C ILE A 75 -1.88 14.63 -6.72
N ALA A 76 -1.03 15.04 -7.65
CA ALA A 76 -0.31 16.32 -7.59
C ALA A 76 -1.21 17.55 -7.72
N MET A 77 -2.49 17.37 -8.09
CA MET A 77 -3.47 18.45 -8.25
C MET A 77 -2.97 19.59 -9.16
N GLY A 78 -2.29 19.21 -10.24
CA GLY A 78 -1.73 20.15 -11.23
C GLY A 78 -0.45 20.87 -10.79
N THR A 79 0.10 20.57 -9.62
CA THR A 79 1.37 21.13 -9.15
C THR A 79 2.55 20.23 -9.50
N ALA A 80 3.78 20.74 -9.33
CA ALA A 80 5.01 19.96 -9.48
C ALA A 80 5.49 19.31 -8.17
N LEU A 81 4.76 19.48 -7.08
CA LEU A 81 5.08 19.00 -5.72
C LEU A 81 6.48 19.41 -5.21
N LYS A 82 6.99 20.55 -5.68
CA LYS A 82 8.32 21.05 -5.30
C LYS A 82 8.33 21.72 -3.94
N THR A 83 7.27 22.46 -3.60
CA THR A 83 7.16 23.19 -2.36
C THR A 83 6.43 22.41 -1.27
N LYS A 84 6.54 22.87 -0.02
CA LYS A 84 5.74 22.29 1.08
C LYS A 84 4.25 22.57 0.89
N GLU A 85 3.91 23.72 0.34
CA GLU A 85 2.55 24.15 0.04
C GLU A 85 1.91 23.25 -1.02
N ASP A 86 2.63 22.92 -2.10
CA ASP A 86 2.17 21.98 -3.13
C ASP A 86 1.87 20.61 -2.51
N ARG A 87 2.79 20.09 -1.69
CA ARG A 87 2.59 18.79 -1.03
C ARG A 87 1.42 18.83 -0.06
N ARG A 88 1.28 19.93 0.71
CA ARG A 88 0.14 20.12 1.60
C ARG A 88 -1.19 20.14 0.84
N LEU A 89 -1.26 20.81 -0.31
CA LEU A 89 -2.46 20.81 -1.16
C LEU A 89 -2.81 19.40 -1.64
N SER A 90 -1.83 18.64 -2.11
CA SER A 90 -2.00 17.25 -2.51
C SER A 90 -2.50 16.36 -1.34
N LEU A 91 -1.93 16.52 -0.14
CA LEU A 91 -2.38 15.81 1.06
C LEU A 91 -3.82 16.16 1.44
N ILE A 92 -4.24 17.41 1.30
CA ILE A 92 -5.64 17.83 1.53
C ILE A 92 -6.56 17.10 0.52
N GLY A 93 -6.17 17.03 -0.75
CA GLY A 93 -6.91 16.28 -1.77
C GLY A 93 -7.04 14.78 -1.45
N LEU A 94 -6.00 14.17 -0.90
CA LEU A 94 -6.04 12.78 -0.42
C LEU A 94 -6.95 12.62 0.79
N ILE A 95 -6.94 13.55 1.74
CA ILE A 95 -7.82 13.53 2.92
C ILE A 95 -9.30 13.58 2.48
N VAL A 96 -9.64 14.40 1.50
CA VAL A 96 -11.00 14.44 0.95
C VAL A 96 -11.40 13.07 0.39
N ARG A 97 -10.55 12.45 -0.43
CA ARG A 97 -10.80 11.10 -0.99
C ARG A 97 -10.93 10.02 0.09
N ILE A 98 -10.10 10.08 1.12
CA ILE A 98 -10.16 9.19 2.29
C ILE A 98 -11.50 9.38 3.01
N ASN A 99 -11.90 10.63 3.25
CA ASN A 99 -13.18 10.93 3.89
C ASN A 99 -14.37 10.36 3.12
N ASP A 100 -14.40 10.46 1.80
CA ASP A 100 -15.46 9.88 0.98
C ASP A 100 -15.59 8.36 1.18
N LYS A 101 -14.46 7.65 1.24
CA LYS A 101 -14.45 6.20 1.51
C LYS A 101 -14.91 5.88 2.93
N ILE A 102 -14.51 6.67 3.92
CA ILE A 102 -14.97 6.54 5.30
C ILE A 102 -16.49 6.77 5.39
N GLN A 103 -17.01 7.83 4.78
CA GLN A 103 -18.45 8.12 4.79
C GLN A 103 -19.27 7.00 4.11
N ARG A 104 -18.72 6.43 3.03
CA ARG A 104 -19.34 5.26 2.38
C ARG A 104 -19.40 4.06 3.32
N LEU A 105 -18.30 3.75 4.02
CA LEU A 105 -18.27 2.66 5.01
C LEU A 105 -19.21 2.93 6.18
N MET A 106 -19.24 4.15 6.70
CA MET A 106 -20.15 4.56 7.77
C MET A 106 -21.62 4.36 7.34
N ASN A 107 -21.96 4.70 6.10
CA ASN A 107 -23.30 4.54 5.59
C ASN A 107 -23.70 3.06 5.38
N LEU A 108 -22.84 2.29 4.73
CA LEU A 108 -23.16 0.90 4.37
C LEU A 108 -23.06 -0.06 5.55
N VAL A 109 -21.95 0.02 6.32
CA VAL A 109 -21.63 -0.97 7.36
C VAL A 109 -22.23 -0.55 8.70
N VAL A 110 -22.00 0.69 9.14
CA VAL A 110 -22.35 1.11 10.50
C VAL A 110 -23.82 1.50 10.63
N LYS A 111 -24.33 2.35 9.70
CA LYS A 111 -25.70 2.88 9.83
C LYS A 111 -26.78 1.90 9.33
N HIS A 112 -26.52 1.22 8.25
CA HIS A 112 -27.56 0.47 7.55
C HIS A 112 -27.32 -1.03 7.46
N ASN A 113 -26.11 -1.50 7.73
CA ASN A 113 -25.71 -2.91 7.63
C ASN A 113 -26.31 -3.58 6.37
N ARG A 114 -26.04 -2.96 5.21
CA ARG A 114 -26.61 -3.40 3.93
C ARG A 114 -25.53 -3.65 2.89
N ASP A 115 -25.85 -4.50 1.92
CA ASP A 115 -24.98 -4.76 0.78
C ASP A 115 -24.84 -3.54 -0.12
N ALA A 116 -23.65 -3.39 -0.65
CA ALA A 116 -23.36 -2.34 -1.63
C ALA A 116 -23.99 -2.66 -2.98
N GLN A 117 -24.65 -1.67 -3.61
CA GLN A 117 -25.32 -1.84 -4.90
C GLN A 117 -24.41 -1.56 -6.09
N ASN A 118 -23.32 -0.81 -5.92
CA ASN A 118 -22.41 -0.41 -6.99
C ASN A 118 -21.07 -1.15 -6.90
N GLU A 119 -20.23 -0.74 -5.98
CA GLU A 119 -18.90 -1.35 -5.78
C GLU A 119 -18.87 -2.14 -4.45
N PRO A 120 -18.15 -3.28 -4.38
CA PRO A 120 -17.99 -4.02 -3.13
C PRO A 120 -17.51 -3.13 -1.98
N VAL A 121 -17.99 -3.40 -0.76
CA VAL A 121 -17.57 -2.64 0.45
C VAL A 121 -16.05 -2.71 0.62
N MET A 122 -15.45 -3.86 0.31
CA MET A 122 -14.01 -4.10 0.44
C MET A 122 -13.16 -3.16 -0.42
N ASP A 123 -13.68 -2.64 -1.53
CA ASP A 123 -12.94 -1.69 -2.38
C ASP A 123 -12.68 -0.36 -1.67
N ALA A 124 -13.57 0.05 -0.75
CA ALA A 124 -13.30 1.21 0.10
C ALA A 124 -12.10 0.99 1.03
N PHE A 125 -11.96 -0.21 1.61
CA PHE A 125 -10.80 -0.54 2.44
C PHE A 125 -9.49 -0.61 1.63
N LYS A 126 -9.54 -1.17 0.41
CA LYS A 126 -8.40 -1.19 -0.51
C LYS A 126 -7.94 0.23 -0.87
N ASP A 127 -8.89 1.10 -1.21
CA ASP A 127 -8.59 2.50 -1.53
C ASP A 127 -7.99 3.24 -0.32
N LEU A 128 -8.55 3.06 0.88
CA LEU A 128 -8.03 3.69 2.11
C LEU A 128 -6.59 3.31 2.38
N SER A 129 -6.24 2.03 2.27
CA SER A 129 -4.88 1.55 2.51
C SER A 129 -3.89 2.11 1.47
N VAL A 130 -4.27 2.15 0.19
CA VAL A 130 -3.42 2.69 -0.89
C VAL A 130 -3.28 4.21 -0.77
N TYR A 131 -4.33 4.95 -0.43
CA TYR A 131 -4.23 6.41 -0.20
C TYR A 131 -3.31 6.75 0.96
N GLY A 132 -3.28 5.93 2.02
CA GLY A 132 -2.33 6.09 3.12
C GLY A 132 -0.87 5.96 2.67
N ILE A 133 -0.56 5.00 1.79
CA ILE A 133 0.78 4.84 1.19
C ILE A 133 1.10 6.02 0.28
N ILE A 134 0.19 6.42 -0.59
CA ILE A 134 0.36 7.57 -1.50
C ILE A 134 0.66 8.85 -0.70
N ALA A 135 -0.03 9.08 0.40
CA ALA A 135 0.22 10.24 1.27
C ALA A 135 1.66 10.27 1.78
N GLN A 136 2.20 9.14 2.21
CA GLN A 136 3.59 9.02 2.64
C GLN A 136 4.58 9.32 1.49
N ILE A 137 4.30 8.82 0.28
CA ILE A 137 5.13 9.08 -0.91
C ILE A 137 5.13 10.58 -1.25
N VAL A 138 3.96 11.24 -1.16
CA VAL A 138 3.82 12.69 -1.40
C VAL A 138 4.59 13.48 -0.35
N ASP A 139 4.43 13.16 0.94
CA ASP A 139 5.13 13.83 2.03
C ASP A 139 6.64 13.71 1.91
N ASN A 140 7.13 12.53 1.58
CA ASN A 140 8.55 12.27 1.29
C ASN A 140 9.06 12.94 0.00
N GLY A 141 8.20 13.63 -0.74
CA GLY A 141 8.57 14.33 -1.97
C GLY A 141 8.99 13.39 -3.12
N LYS A 142 8.51 12.16 -3.13
CA LYS A 142 8.87 11.12 -4.13
C LYS A 142 7.77 10.82 -5.15
N TRP A 143 6.61 11.47 -5.05
CA TRP A 143 5.51 11.26 -5.99
C TRP A 143 5.88 11.73 -7.41
N GLY A 144 5.69 10.85 -8.39
CA GLY A 144 5.94 11.14 -9.82
C GLY A 144 7.43 11.25 -10.21
N LYS A 145 8.34 10.68 -9.40
CA LYS A 145 9.80 10.70 -9.65
C LYS A 145 10.32 9.30 -9.87
#